data_ac495811c6770213502bcacf28203779
#
_entry.id   ac495811c6770213502bcacf28203779
#
_cell.length_a   1.000
_cell.length_b   1.000
_cell.length_c   1.000
_cell.angle_alpha   90.00
_cell.angle_beta   90.00
_cell.angle_gamma   90.00
#
_symmetry.space_group_name_H-M   'P 1'
#
loop_
_entity.id
_entity.type
_entity.pdbx_description
1 polymer ?
#
loop_
_entity_poly.entity_id
_entity_poly.type
_entity_poly.pdbx_seq_one_letter_code
_entity_poly.pdbx_strand_id
1 'polypeptide(L)'
;SFEATDLESVLAGLNVGKLVVCGAQSNNCIRSTTYGALDRGYDVLLVEDAHTTEDGRWDNGAIPASMVIDEQNRTMMWEDLPGRSSRIAPAAEVQF
;
A
#
# COMPACT_ATOMS: atom_id res chain seq x y z
N SER A 1 -9.75 1.92 -1.49
CA SER A 1 -10.59 0.72 -1.58
C SER A 1 -11.54 0.55 -0.39
N PHE A 2 -11.18 1.08 0.78
CA PHE A 2 -12.02 0.91 1.96
C PHE A 2 -13.15 1.93 2.05
N GLU A 3 -12.90 3.17 1.61
CA GLU A 3 -13.90 4.23 1.71
C GLU A 3 -15.14 3.96 0.86
N ALA A 4 -16.30 4.13 1.48
CA ALA A 4 -17.61 3.96 0.84
C ALA A 4 -17.80 2.59 0.17
N THR A 5 -17.13 1.56 0.69
CA THR A 5 -17.27 0.19 0.20
C THR A 5 -17.55 -0.77 1.35
N ASP A 6 -17.93 -2.00 1.03
CA ASP A 6 -18.13 -3.06 2.01
C ASP A 6 -16.92 -3.98 2.18
N LEU A 7 -15.75 -3.54 1.70
CA LEU A 7 -14.51 -4.33 1.75
C LEU A 7 -14.16 -4.76 3.17
N GLU A 8 -14.25 -3.85 4.13
CA GLU A 8 -13.95 -4.16 5.52
C GLU A 8 -14.86 -5.27 6.06
N SER A 9 -16.14 -5.21 5.76
CA SER A 9 -17.08 -6.24 6.18
C SER A 9 -16.79 -7.59 5.54
N VAL A 10 -16.43 -7.60 4.26
CA VAL A 10 -16.06 -8.81 3.55
C VAL A 10 -14.79 -9.42 4.15
N LEU A 11 -13.77 -8.62 4.41
CA LEU A 11 -12.53 -9.10 5.02
C LEU A 11 -12.74 -9.64 6.42
N ALA A 12 -13.56 -8.96 7.21
CA ALA A 12 -13.91 -9.44 8.56
C ALA A 12 -14.63 -10.78 8.50
N GLY A 13 -15.54 -10.95 7.54
CA GLY A 13 -16.25 -12.21 7.34
C GLY A 13 -15.33 -13.36 6.91
N LEU A 14 -14.20 -13.05 6.27
CA LEU A 14 -13.19 -14.03 5.86
C LEU A 14 -12.12 -14.25 6.94
N ASN A 15 -12.23 -13.54 8.05
CA ASN A 15 -11.26 -13.62 9.17
C ASN A 15 -9.82 -13.30 8.74
N VAL A 16 -9.66 -12.24 7.96
CA VAL A 16 -8.37 -11.78 7.45
C VAL A 16 -7.75 -10.78 8.44
N GLY A 17 -6.47 -10.95 8.76
CA GLY A 17 -5.73 -10.03 9.63
C GLY A 17 -4.55 -9.36 8.96
N LYS A 18 -4.11 -9.87 7.80
CA LYS A 18 -2.97 -9.38 7.06
C LYS A 18 -3.31 -9.23 5.59
N LEU A 19 -2.87 -8.14 4.99
CA LEU A 19 -3.09 -7.85 3.57
C LEU A 19 -1.77 -7.70 2.85
N VAL A 20 -1.68 -8.30 1.67
CA VAL A 20 -0.57 -8.11 0.73
C VAL A 20 -1.08 -7.19 -0.38
N VAL A 21 -0.41 -6.05 -0.57
CA VAL A 21 -0.89 -5.01 -1.49
C VAL A 21 0.05 -4.87 -2.68
N CYS A 22 -0.53 -4.86 -3.86
CA CYS A 22 0.17 -4.61 -5.12
C CYS A 22 -0.79 -3.93 -6.11
N GLY A 23 -0.27 -3.51 -7.25
CA GLY A 23 -1.09 -2.92 -8.32
C GLY A 23 -0.76 -1.49 -8.63
N ALA A 24 -1.74 -0.68 -8.94
CA ALA A 24 -1.59 0.72 -9.36
C ALA A 24 -2.75 1.57 -8.81
N GLN A 25 -2.54 2.84 -8.61
CA GLN A 25 -1.31 3.62 -8.73
C GLN A 25 -0.67 3.82 -7.35
N SER A 26 0.66 3.86 -7.31
CA SER A 26 1.42 3.94 -6.05
C SER A 26 1.02 5.12 -5.16
N ASN A 27 0.84 6.28 -5.73
CA ASN A 27 0.52 7.52 -5.00
C ASN A 27 -0.98 7.80 -4.94
N ASN A 28 -1.81 6.87 -5.33
CA ASN A 28 -3.26 7.04 -5.33
C ASN A 28 -3.94 5.82 -4.69
N CYS A 29 -4.42 4.86 -5.49
CA CYS A 29 -5.14 3.70 -4.95
C CYS A 29 -4.29 2.88 -3.98
N ILE A 30 -3.01 2.67 -4.28
CA ILE A 30 -2.11 1.90 -3.41
C ILE A 30 -1.91 2.61 -2.08
N ARG A 31 -1.61 3.91 -2.10
CA ARG A 31 -1.44 4.69 -0.87
C ARG A 31 -2.72 4.67 -0.03
N SER A 32 -3.86 4.94 -0.65
CA SER A 32 -5.14 4.98 0.08
C SER A 32 -5.50 3.63 0.67
N THR A 33 -5.26 2.56 -0.07
CA THR A 33 -5.57 1.21 0.39
C THR A 33 -4.66 0.79 1.54
N THR A 34 -3.36 1.09 1.46
CA THR A 34 -2.41 0.73 2.53
C THR A 34 -2.73 1.47 3.82
N TYR A 35 -2.95 2.78 3.76
CA TYR A 35 -3.31 3.54 4.95
C TYR A 35 -4.69 3.18 5.47
N GLY A 36 -5.65 2.95 4.58
CA GLY A 36 -6.98 2.49 4.97
C GLY A 36 -6.94 1.17 5.71
N ALA A 37 -6.13 0.23 5.25
CA ALA A 37 -5.95 -1.06 5.91
C ALA A 37 -5.31 -0.90 7.29
N LEU A 38 -4.25 -0.11 7.41
CA LEU A 38 -3.58 0.14 8.68
C LEU A 38 -4.51 0.83 9.68
N ASP A 39 -5.29 1.81 9.21
CA ASP A 39 -6.26 2.51 10.08
C ASP A 39 -7.33 1.57 10.63
N ARG A 40 -7.63 0.50 9.92
CA ARG A 40 -8.62 -0.50 10.33
C ARG A 40 -8.03 -1.69 11.06
N GLY A 41 -6.73 -1.64 11.37
CA GLY A 41 -6.07 -2.63 12.22
C GLY A 41 -5.49 -3.83 11.50
N TYR A 42 -5.38 -3.79 10.17
CA TYR A 42 -4.72 -4.86 9.42
C TYR A 42 -3.22 -4.68 9.38
N ASP A 43 -2.49 -5.79 9.39
CA ASP A 43 -1.09 -5.78 9.01
C ASP A 43 -0.99 -5.66 7.49
N VAL A 44 -0.04 -4.87 7.00
CA VAL A 44 0.12 -4.63 5.56
C VAL A 44 1.52 -5.02 5.12
N LEU A 45 1.59 -5.76 4.03
CA LEU A 45 2.82 -6.01 3.29
C LEU A 45 2.67 -5.41 1.91
N LEU A 46 3.42 -4.36 1.61
CA LEU A 46 3.46 -3.78 0.28
C LEU A 46 4.51 -4.51 -0.55
N VAL A 47 4.11 -5.04 -1.69
CA VAL A 47 5.04 -5.71 -2.61
C VAL A 47 5.82 -4.62 -3.34
N GLU A 48 7.08 -4.42 -2.97
CA GLU A 48 7.85 -3.24 -3.35
C GLU A 48 8.12 -3.10 -4.85
N ASP A 49 8.11 -4.20 -5.58
CA ASP A 49 8.34 -4.24 -7.02
C ASP A 49 7.08 -4.56 -7.83
N ALA A 50 5.92 -4.54 -7.20
CA ALA A 50 4.66 -4.88 -7.86
C ALA A 50 3.59 -3.80 -7.71
N HIS A 51 3.99 -2.57 -7.42
CA HIS A 51 3.12 -1.41 -7.57
C HIS A 51 3.74 -0.41 -8.51
N THR A 52 2.91 0.33 -9.21
CA THR A 52 3.36 1.21 -10.28
C THR A 52 2.51 2.46 -10.37
N THR A 53 3.03 3.46 -11.05
CA THR A 53 2.34 4.71 -11.31
C THR A 53 2.89 5.32 -12.60
N GLU A 54 2.29 6.41 -13.02
CA GLU A 54 2.78 7.20 -14.15
C GLU A 54 3.70 8.31 -13.66
N ASP A 55 4.54 8.84 -14.56
CA ASP A 55 5.29 10.04 -14.28
C ASP A 55 4.33 11.19 -14.03
N GLY A 56 4.55 11.92 -12.96
CA GLY A 56 3.75 13.09 -12.63
C GLY A 56 4.36 14.37 -13.17
N ARG A 57 3.53 15.41 -13.30
CA ARG A 57 3.97 16.76 -13.69
C ARG A 57 3.31 17.79 -12.80
N TRP A 58 4.10 18.75 -12.40
CA TRP A 58 3.63 19.87 -11.61
C TRP A 58 4.43 21.12 -11.98
N ASP A 59 3.73 22.18 -12.43
CA ASP A 59 4.35 23.43 -12.86
C ASP A 59 5.47 23.21 -13.88
N ASN A 60 6.71 23.45 -13.49
CA ASN A 60 7.89 23.33 -14.33
C ASN A 60 8.64 22.03 -14.12
N GLY A 61 8.10 21.13 -13.35
CA GLY A 61 8.81 19.90 -13.00
C GLY A 61 8.07 18.64 -13.38
N ALA A 62 8.82 17.58 -13.54
CA ALA A 62 8.29 16.23 -13.66
C ALA A 62 8.72 15.41 -12.47
N ILE A 63 7.83 14.57 -11.97
CA ILE A 63 8.13 13.63 -10.89
C ILE A 63 8.18 12.24 -11.53
N PRO A 64 9.36 11.62 -11.66
CA PRO A 64 9.45 10.29 -12.25
C PRO A 64 8.68 9.25 -11.42
N ALA A 65 8.07 8.29 -12.10
CA ALA A 65 7.35 7.19 -11.43
C ALA A 65 8.25 6.46 -10.43
N SER A 66 9.53 6.27 -10.76
CA SER A 66 10.47 5.62 -9.85
C SER A 66 10.59 6.32 -8.50
N MET A 67 10.57 7.65 -8.48
CA MET A 67 10.61 8.41 -7.22
C MET A 67 9.36 8.20 -6.38
N VAL A 68 8.20 8.16 -7.02
CA VAL A 68 6.92 7.93 -6.33
C VAL A 68 6.89 6.53 -5.72
N ILE A 69 7.34 5.55 -6.48
CA ILE A 69 7.40 4.16 -6.02
C ILE A 69 8.36 4.04 -4.84
N ASP A 70 9.56 4.62 -4.95
CA ASP A 70 10.55 4.58 -3.86
C ASP A 70 10.04 5.28 -2.62
N GLU A 71 9.40 6.43 -2.77
CA GLU A 71 8.82 7.15 -1.63
C GLU A 71 7.76 6.33 -0.92
N GLN A 72 6.87 5.70 -1.67
CA GLN A 72 5.82 4.86 -1.08
C GLN A 72 6.42 3.66 -0.35
N ASN A 73 7.43 3.00 -0.94
CA ASN A 73 8.11 1.90 -0.29
C ASN A 73 8.79 2.34 1.01
N ARG A 74 9.49 3.47 1.00
CA ARG A 74 10.14 4.01 2.18
C ARG A 74 9.14 4.35 3.28
N THR A 75 8.04 4.99 2.90
CA THR A 75 6.99 5.35 3.86
C THR A 75 6.43 4.10 4.54
N MET A 76 6.10 3.07 3.78
CA MET A 76 5.54 1.85 4.34
C MET A 76 6.53 1.08 5.20
N MET A 77 7.82 1.17 4.89
CA MET A 77 8.87 0.55 5.70
C MET A 77 9.04 1.22 7.06
N TRP A 78 8.76 2.53 7.14
CA TRP A 78 8.95 3.32 8.37
C TRP A 78 7.69 3.47 9.22
N GLU A 79 6.52 3.08 8.72
CA GLU A 79 5.29 3.20 9.49
C GLU A 79 5.32 2.29 10.72
N ASP A 80 5.00 2.85 11.87
CA ASP A 80 4.97 2.15 13.14
C ASP A 80 3.65 2.46 13.85
N LEU A 81 2.76 1.49 13.86
CA LEU A 81 1.42 1.64 14.42
C LEU A 81 1.16 0.57 15.47
N PRO A 82 0.49 0.92 16.59
CA PRO A 82 0.22 -0.04 17.64
C PRO A 82 -0.63 -1.22 17.17
N GLY A 83 -0.16 -2.43 17.49
CA GLY A 83 -0.92 -3.66 17.24
C GLY A 83 -0.99 -4.13 15.80
N ARG A 84 -0.25 -3.47 14.89
CA ARG A 84 -0.20 -3.88 13.49
C ARG A 84 1.13 -3.52 12.87
N SER A 85 1.48 -4.20 11.77
CA SER A 85 2.76 -4.00 11.10
C SER A 85 2.58 -3.50 9.68
N SER A 86 3.57 -2.71 9.23
CA SER A 86 3.69 -2.25 7.86
C SER A 86 5.07 -2.65 7.36
N ARG A 87 5.12 -3.42 6.28
CA ARG A 87 6.38 -3.94 5.75
C ARG A 87 6.38 -3.91 4.23
N ILE A 88 7.57 -4.04 3.64
CA ILE A 88 7.74 -4.19 2.20
C ILE A 88 8.54 -5.45 1.91
N ALA A 89 8.31 -6.03 0.74
CA ALA A 89 9.10 -7.17 0.25
C ALA A 89 8.99 -7.27 -1.27
N PRO A 90 10.04 -7.76 -1.96
CA PRO A 90 9.92 -8.07 -3.38
C PRO A 90 8.95 -9.24 -3.60
N ALA A 91 8.32 -9.28 -4.77
CA ALA A 91 7.31 -10.30 -5.08
C ALA A 91 7.85 -11.72 -4.88
N ALA A 92 9.12 -11.95 -5.22
CA ALA A 92 9.75 -13.26 -5.11
C ALA A 92 9.88 -13.75 -3.66
N GLU A 93 9.77 -12.86 -2.67
CA GLU A 93 9.93 -13.19 -1.25
C GLU A 93 8.62 -13.20 -0.48
N VAL A 94 7.50 -12.92 -1.13
CA VAL A 94 6.20 -12.89 -0.47
C VAL A 94 5.76 -14.31 -0.12
N GLN A 95 5.34 -14.49 1.12
CA GLN A 95 4.78 -15.75 1.62
C GLN A 95 3.35 -15.50 2.12
N PHE A 96 2.47 -16.36 1.71
CA PHE A 96 1.05 -16.29 2.09
C PHE A 96 0.71 -17.22 3.23
#